data_45bb2543099c6d7b5242ee325382f40d
#
_entry.id   45bb2543099c6d7b5242ee325382f40d
#
_cell.length_a   1.000
_cell.length_b   1.000
_cell.length_c   1.000
_cell.angle_alpha   90.00
_cell.angle_beta   90.00
_cell.angle_gamma   90.00
#
_symmetry.space_group_name_H-M   'P 1'
#
loop_
_entity.id
_entity.type
_entity.pdbx_description
1 polymer ?
#
loop_
_entity_poly.entity_id
_entity_poly.type
_entity_poly.pdbx_seq_one_letter_code
_entity_poly.pdbx_strand_id
1 'polypeptide(L)'
;MSSFDVVIIGSGPGGYVSAIRCAQLGFKTAIIEKYATLGGTCLNVGCIPSKALLASSHHYEELQHFADHGIEVSGNVKVNLEKMIARKQAVVDQTSGGVKFLMDKNKITVFEGLGSFVDASHVAINKADGTSETIEGKNIIIATGSKPSNLPFIKLDKERIIKSLF
;
A
#
# COMPACT_ATOMS: atom_id res chain seq x y z
N MET A 1 29.08 1.35 -4.46
CA MET A 1 27.76 0.99 -5.05
C MET A 1 27.29 -0.31 -4.40
N SER A 2 26.07 -0.37 -3.91
CA SER A 2 25.53 -1.59 -3.29
C SER A 2 25.03 -2.54 -4.38
N SER A 3 25.36 -3.85 -4.27
CA SER A 3 24.93 -4.88 -5.23
C SER A 3 23.97 -5.87 -4.57
N PHE A 4 22.93 -6.28 -5.31
CA PHE A 4 21.86 -7.18 -4.91
C PHE A 4 21.63 -8.28 -5.98
N ASP A 5 21.14 -9.43 -5.53
CA ASP A 5 20.73 -10.49 -6.47
C ASP A 5 19.39 -10.13 -7.14
N VAL A 6 18.48 -9.48 -6.35
CA VAL A 6 17.17 -9.03 -6.86
C VAL A 6 16.88 -7.63 -6.34
N VAL A 7 16.53 -6.74 -7.27
CA VAL A 7 16.02 -5.38 -6.97
C VAL A 7 14.58 -5.30 -7.44
N ILE A 8 13.68 -4.82 -6.55
CA ILE A 8 12.26 -4.70 -6.87
C ILE A 8 11.87 -3.22 -6.84
N ILE A 9 11.23 -2.74 -7.90
CA ILE A 9 10.76 -1.34 -8.01
C ILE A 9 9.25 -1.31 -7.73
N GLY A 10 8.88 -0.75 -6.59
CA GLY A 10 7.52 -0.64 -6.08
C GLY A 10 7.20 -1.67 -4.99
N SER A 11 6.57 -1.21 -3.90
CA SER A 11 6.23 -2.01 -2.73
C SER A 11 4.75 -2.40 -2.63
N GLY A 12 4.00 -2.33 -3.72
CA GLY A 12 2.64 -2.87 -3.77
C GLY A 12 2.60 -4.40 -3.57
N PRO A 13 1.40 -5.04 -3.59
CA PRO A 13 1.28 -6.49 -3.36
C PRO A 13 2.20 -7.34 -4.25
N GLY A 14 2.38 -7.00 -5.51
CA GLY A 14 3.35 -7.67 -6.38
C GLY A 14 4.80 -7.50 -5.93
N GLY A 15 5.14 -6.33 -5.41
CA GLY A 15 6.51 -6.01 -4.97
C GLY A 15 6.88 -6.63 -3.64
N TYR A 16 6.14 -6.33 -2.55
CA TYR A 16 6.53 -6.83 -1.23
C TYR A 16 6.44 -8.37 -1.12
N VAL A 17 5.47 -9.00 -1.78
CA VAL A 17 5.35 -10.46 -1.79
C VAL A 17 6.55 -11.08 -2.52
N SER A 18 6.92 -10.53 -3.67
CA SER A 18 8.12 -10.99 -4.42
C SER A 18 9.39 -10.79 -3.61
N ALA A 19 9.54 -9.64 -2.94
CA ALA A 19 10.71 -9.35 -2.11
C ALA A 19 10.88 -10.36 -0.98
N ILE A 20 9.79 -10.63 -0.24
CA ILE A 20 9.79 -11.63 0.83
C ILE A 20 10.17 -13.01 0.27
N ARG A 21 9.57 -13.40 -0.85
CA ARG A 21 9.86 -14.72 -1.44
C ARG A 21 11.30 -14.84 -1.91
N CYS A 22 11.84 -13.84 -2.58
CA CYS A 22 13.24 -13.82 -3.01
C CYS A 22 14.19 -13.94 -1.80
N ALA A 23 13.95 -13.17 -0.75
CA ALA A 23 14.75 -13.22 0.46
C ALA A 23 14.69 -14.60 1.17
N GLN A 24 13.50 -15.22 1.24
CA GLN A 24 13.32 -16.58 1.78
C GLN A 24 14.05 -17.66 0.96
N LEU A 25 14.26 -17.43 -0.34
CA LEU A 25 15.04 -18.29 -1.21
C LEU A 25 16.57 -18.04 -1.10
N GLY A 26 17.00 -17.13 -0.21
CA GLY A 26 18.39 -16.83 0.05
C GLY A 26 18.99 -15.73 -0.85
N PHE A 27 18.20 -15.05 -1.67
CA PHE A 27 18.69 -13.94 -2.49
C PHE A 27 18.87 -12.68 -1.66
N LYS A 28 19.99 -11.98 -1.85
CA LYS A 28 20.19 -10.64 -1.32
C LYS A 28 19.27 -9.67 -2.04
N THR A 29 18.22 -9.22 -1.36
CA THR A 29 17.08 -8.53 -1.98
C THR A 29 16.97 -7.08 -1.53
N ALA A 30 16.67 -6.18 -2.47
CA ALA A 30 16.31 -4.79 -2.20
C ALA A 30 14.94 -4.46 -2.80
N ILE A 31 14.22 -3.54 -2.15
CA ILE A 31 12.97 -2.98 -2.64
C ILE A 31 13.04 -1.46 -2.61
N ILE A 32 12.56 -0.82 -3.67
CA ILE A 32 12.54 0.65 -3.83
C ILE A 32 11.08 1.10 -3.81
N GLU A 33 10.74 2.01 -2.90
CA GLU A 33 9.40 2.61 -2.82
C GLU A 33 9.49 4.13 -2.75
N LYS A 34 8.69 4.81 -3.56
CA LYS A 34 8.68 6.28 -3.62
C LYS A 34 7.92 6.96 -2.48
N TYR A 35 7.08 6.22 -1.79
CA TYR A 35 6.31 6.70 -0.64
C TYR A 35 6.94 6.22 0.65
N ALA A 36 6.75 6.98 1.73
CA ALA A 36 7.25 6.62 3.06
C ALA A 36 6.59 5.33 3.63
N THR A 37 5.43 4.94 3.09
CA THR A 37 4.69 3.74 3.53
C THR A 37 4.75 2.64 2.49
N LEU A 38 5.01 1.41 2.94
CA LEU A 38 4.99 0.21 2.10
C LEU A 38 3.56 -0.29 1.86
N GLY A 39 3.40 -1.20 0.87
CA GLY A 39 2.14 -1.86 0.61
C GLY A 39 1.37 -1.30 -0.59
N GLY A 40 1.83 -0.20 -1.18
CA GLY A 40 1.27 0.40 -2.38
C GLY A 40 -0.20 0.82 -2.23
N THR A 41 -0.89 0.92 -3.35
CA THR A 41 -2.30 1.34 -3.42
C THR A 41 -3.23 0.45 -2.58
N CYS A 42 -3.05 -0.85 -2.61
CA CYS A 42 -3.96 -1.79 -1.93
C CYS A 42 -4.01 -1.54 -0.42
N LEU A 43 -2.86 -1.42 0.24
CA LEU A 43 -2.81 -1.27 1.69
C LEU A 43 -3.16 0.15 2.14
N ASN A 44 -2.69 1.16 1.41
CA ASN A 44 -2.75 2.54 1.88
C ASN A 44 -4.04 3.28 1.48
N VAL A 45 -4.56 3.06 0.27
CA VAL A 45 -5.68 3.84 -0.27
C VAL A 45 -6.73 3.03 -1.02
N GLY A 46 -6.59 1.71 -1.10
CA GLY A 46 -7.46 0.82 -1.87
C GLY A 46 -8.14 -0.26 -1.03
N CYS A 47 -7.67 -1.50 -1.17
CA CYS A 47 -8.33 -2.70 -0.63
C CYS A 47 -8.55 -2.64 0.89
N ILE A 48 -7.51 -2.32 1.65
CA ILE A 48 -7.54 -2.36 3.11
C ILE A 48 -8.47 -1.27 3.69
N PRO A 49 -8.30 0.02 3.37
CA PRO A 49 -9.20 1.04 3.89
C PRO A 49 -10.64 0.83 3.45
N SER A 50 -10.89 0.41 2.21
CA SER A 50 -12.25 0.12 1.73
C SER A 50 -12.90 -1.02 2.51
N LYS A 51 -12.19 -2.13 2.73
CA LYS A 51 -12.72 -3.27 3.49
C LYS A 51 -12.92 -2.92 4.96
N ALA A 52 -12.06 -2.10 5.56
CA ALA A 52 -12.23 -1.63 6.92
C ALA A 52 -13.50 -0.79 7.10
N LEU A 53 -13.83 0.08 6.13
CA LEU A 53 -15.08 0.86 6.13
C LEU A 53 -16.30 -0.02 5.87
N LEU A 54 -16.25 -0.92 4.89
CA LEU A 54 -17.33 -1.86 4.59
C LEU A 54 -17.65 -2.76 5.79
N ALA A 55 -16.64 -3.26 6.51
CA ALA A 55 -16.87 -4.03 7.73
C ALA A 55 -17.59 -3.20 8.80
N SER A 56 -17.23 -1.93 8.95
CA SER A 56 -17.90 -1.06 9.92
C SER A 56 -19.35 -0.72 9.51
N SER A 57 -19.63 -0.51 8.23
CA SER A 57 -20.99 -0.27 7.75
C SER A 57 -21.86 -1.52 7.85
N HIS A 58 -21.28 -2.70 7.61
CA HIS A 58 -21.99 -3.96 7.75
C HIS A 58 -22.47 -4.20 9.19
N HIS A 59 -21.62 -3.96 10.20
CA HIS A 59 -22.05 -4.03 11.60
C HIS A 59 -23.20 -3.08 11.93
N TYR A 60 -23.29 -1.91 11.31
CA TYR A 60 -24.41 -0.99 11.48
C TYR A 60 -25.68 -1.52 10.78
N GLU A 61 -25.54 -2.10 9.61
CA GLU A 61 -26.63 -2.74 8.87
C GLU A 61 -27.21 -3.93 9.61
N GLU A 62 -26.37 -4.82 10.16
CA GLU A 62 -26.79 -5.99 10.93
C GLU A 62 -27.69 -5.64 12.12
N LEU A 63 -27.56 -4.44 12.70
CA LEU A 63 -28.43 -3.98 13.79
C LEU A 63 -29.92 -3.98 13.41
N GLN A 64 -30.25 -3.79 12.12
CA GLN A 64 -31.63 -3.81 11.64
C GLN A 64 -32.25 -5.22 11.67
N HIS A 65 -31.43 -6.25 11.70
CA HIS A 65 -31.80 -7.67 11.69
C HIS A 65 -31.67 -8.34 13.04
N PHE A 66 -31.20 -7.64 14.07
CA PHE A 66 -30.97 -8.22 15.40
C PHE A 66 -32.25 -8.80 16.03
N ALA A 67 -33.40 -8.20 15.76
CA ALA A 67 -34.69 -8.69 16.24
C ALA A 67 -35.02 -10.08 15.70
N ASP A 68 -34.62 -10.41 14.47
CA ASP A 68 -34.81 -11.73 13.86
C ASP A 68 -34.04 -12.83 14.62
N HIS A 69 -32.97 -12.45 15.31
CA HIS A 69 -32.16 -13.32 16.15
C HIS A 69 -32.56 -13.31 17.64
N GLY A 70 -33.65 -12.60 17.99
CA GLY A 70 -34.08 -12.45 19.38
C GLY A 70 -33.18 -11.51 20.20
N ILE A 71 -32.43 -10.64 19.55
CA ILE A 71 -31.55 -9.64 20.21
C ILE A 71 -32.27 -8.30 20.19
N GLU A 72 -32.59 -7.77 21.36
CA GLU A 72 -33.21 -6.47 21.53
C GLU A 72 -32.14 -5.40 21.75
N VAL A 73 -32.14 -4.37 20.92
CA VAL A 73 -31.26 -3.21 21.06
C VAL A 73 -32.08 -2.07 21.65
N SER A 74 -31.76 -1.65 22.87
CA SER A 74 -32.42 -0.53 23.51
C SER A 74 -31.65 0.78 23.24
N GLY A 75 -32.42 1.86 23.00
CA GLY A 75 -31.87 3.18 22.75
C GLY A 75 -31.64 3.48 21.25
N ASN A 76 -31.09 4.68 21.01
CA ASN A 76 -30.86 5.17 19.64
C ASN A 76 -29.41 4.94 19.24
N VAL A 77 -29.18 4.01 18.33
CA VAL A 77 -27.86 3.73 17.78
C VAL A 77 -27.51 4.74 16.69
N LYS A 78 -26.37 5.40 16.82
CA LYS A 78 -25.89 6.41 15.88
C LYS A 78 -24.49 6.05 15.36
N VAL A 79 -24.26 6.31 14.09
CA VAL A 79 -22.91 6.22 13.51
C VAL A 79 -22.08 7.44 13.93
N ASN A 80 -20.87 7.20 14.44
CA ASN A 80 -19.86 8.24 14.61
C ASN A 80 -18.84 8.09 13.46
N LEU A 81 -19.00 8.91 12.43
CA LEU A 81 -18.18 8.86 11.24
C LEU A 81 -16.70 9.13 11.53
N GLU A 82 -16.39 10.06 12.42
CA GLU A 82 -15.02 10.39 12.79
C GLU A 82 -14.30 9.18 13.39
N LYS A 83 -14.93 8.48 14.33
CA LYS A 83 -14.39 7.24 14.90
C LYS A 83 -14.26 6.12 13.87
N MET A 84 -15.20 6.02 12.94
CA MET A 84 -15.14 5.05 11.85
C MET A 84 -13.93 5.30 10.93
N ILE A 85 -13.67 6.55 10.58
CA ILE A 85 -12.51 6.96 9.78
C ILE A 85 -11.20 6.73 10.55
N ALA A 86 -11.15 7.08 11.84
CA ALA A 86 -9.99 6.84 12.68
C ALA A 86 -9.67 5.34 12.79
N ARG A 87 -10.69 4.49 12.99
CA ARG A 87 -10.52 3.02 12.98
C ARG A 87 -9.97 2.54 11.64
N LYS A 88 -10.51 3.02 10.51
CA LYS A 88 -10.01 2.69 9.18
C LYS A 88 -8.51 3.02 9.06
N GLN A 89 -8.09 4.20 9.53
CA GLN A 89 -6.69 4.60 9.49
C GLN A 89 -5.81 3.71 10.37
N ALA A 90 -6.24 3.38 11.57
CA ALA A 90 -5.51 2.44 12.45
C ALA A 90 -5.28 1.06 11.80
N VAL A 91 -6.27 0.54 11.05
CA VAL A 91 -6.13 -0.72 10.29
C VAL A 91 -5.08 -0.59 9.18
N VAL A 92 -5.07 0.54 8.46
CA VAL A 92 -4.06 0.83 7.43
C VAL A 92 -2.65 0.86 8.04
N ASP A 93 -2.48 1.62 9.13
CA ASP A 93 -1.18 1.79 9.80
C ASP A 93 -0.66 0.45 10.34
N GLN A 94 -1.52 -0.36 10.96
CA GLN A 94 -1.18 -1.69 11.43
C GLN A 94 -0.72 -2.60 10.29
N THR A 95 -1.43 -2.58 9.17
CA THR A 95 -1.14 -3.47 8.03
C THR A 95 0.16 -3.05 7.32
N SER A 96 0.36 -1.75 7.10
CA SER A 96 1.59 -1.22 6.50
C SER A 96 2.80 -1.44 7.42
N GLY A 97 2.63 -1.27 8.73
CA GLY A 97 3.64 -1.62 9.74
C GLY A 97 4.00 -3.11 9.72
N GLY A 98 3.00 -3.99 9.49
CA GLY A 98 3.22 -5.43 9.31
C GLY A 98 4.10 -5.75 8.11
N VAL A 99 3.91 -5.05 6.97
CA VAL A 99 4.78 -5.22 5.80
C VAL A 99 6.20 -4.76 6.11
N LYS A 100 6.37 -3.61 6.77
CA LYS A 100 7.70 -3.14 7.21
C LYS A 100 8.40 -4.15 8.11
N PHE A 101 7.69 -4.69 9.11
CA PHE A 101 8.22 -5.76 9.97
C PHE A 101 8.69 -6.99 9.15
N LEU A 102 7.93 -7.38 8.12
CA LEU A 102 8.32 -8.50 7.25
C LEU A 102 9.57 -8.20 6.42
N MET A 103 9.74 -6.94 5.96
CA MET A 103 10.99 -6.53 5.29
C MET A 103 12.18 -6.70 6.24
N ASP A 104 12.08 -6.16 7.44
CA ASP A 104 13.15 -6.21 8.46
C ASP A 104 13.44 -7.68 8.85
N LYS A 105 12.41 -8.49 9.12
CA LYS A 105 12.55 -9.91 9.47
C LYS A 105 13.26 -10.73 8.40
N ASN A 106 13.01 -10.44 7.13
CA ASN A 106 13.64 -11.13 6.01
C ASN A 106 14.93 -10.44 5.53
N LYS A 107 15.43 -9.42 6.25
CA LYS A 107 16.66 -8.68 5.93
C LYS A 107 16.65 -8.05 4.53
N ILE A 108 15.47 -7.61 4.08
CA ILE A 108 15.30 -6.93 2.81
C ILE A 108 15.69 -5.46 2.98
N THR A 109 16.58 -4.98 2.13
CA THR A 109 16.97 -3.57 2.15
C THR A 109 15.88 -2.73 1.50
N VAL A 110 15.32 -1.77 2.23
CA VAL A 110 14.29 -0.86 1.72
C VAL A 110 14.94 0.47 1.39
N PHE A 111 14.74 0.94 0.16
CA PHE A 111 15.16 2.26 -0.29
C PHE A 111 13.93 3.14 -0.52
N GLU A 112 13.93 4.33 0.09
CA GLU A 112 12.90 5.34 -0.17
C GLU A 112 13.34 6.24 -1.32
N GLY A 113 12.55 6.30 -2.37
CA GLY A 113 12.80 7.12 -3.55
C GLY A 113 12.14 6.57 -4.81
N LEU A 114 12.21 7.34 -5.87
CA LEU A 114 11.73 6.96 -7.20
C LEU A 114 12.81 6.18 -7.93
N GLY A 115 12.57 4.88 -8.14
CA GLY A 115 13.44 4.00 -8.92
C GLY A 115 13.33 4.27 -10.43
N SER A 116 14.46 4.43 -11.10
CA SER A 116 14.55 4.54 -12.55
C SER A 116 15.74 3.76 -13.10
N PHE A 117 15.60 3.14 -14.27
CA PHE A 117 16.70 2.44 -14.91
C PHE A 117 17.79 3.40 -15.36
N VAL A 118 19.03 3.06 -15.08
CA VAL A 118 20.22 3.68 -15.69
C VAL A 118 20.65 2.82 -16.89
N ASP A 119 20.67 1.50 -16.68
CA ASP A 119 20.91 0.48 -17.70
C ASP A 119 20.23 -0.85 -17.30
N ALA A 120 20.57 -1.95 -17.95
CA ALA A 120 19.95 -3.24 -17.73
C ALA A 120 20.16 -3.83 -16.31
N SER A 121 21.18 -3.38 -15.58
CA SER A 121 21.53 -3.88 -14.25
C SER A 121 21.60 -2.79 -13.17
N HIS A 122 21.49 -1.52 -13.53
CA HIS A 122 21.61 -0.42 -12.59
C HIS A 122 20.31 0.37 -12.47
N VAL A 123 19.93 0.65 -11.21
CA VAL A 123 18.75 1.45 -10.87
C VAL A 123 19.17 2.66 -10.06
N ALA A 124 18.85 3.83 -10.55
CA ALA A 124 18.96 5.09 -9.79
C ALA A 124 17.74 5.25 -8.88
N ILE A 125 17.98 5.68 -7.66
CA ILE A 125 16.97 5.98 -6.64
C ILE A 125 17.01 7.48 -6.38
N ASN A 126 16.01 8.19 -6.89
CA ASN A 126 15.88 9.62 -6.74
C ASN A 126 15.04 9.93 -5.49
N LYS A 127 15.67 10.54 -4.49
CA LYS A 127 15.04 10.88 -3.20
C LYS A 127 14.31 12.22 -3.26
N ALA A 128 13.39 12.44 -2.34
CA ALA A 128 12.60 13.67 -2.26
C ALA A 128 13.45 14.93 -1.94
N ASP A 129 14.61 14.76 -1.32
CA ASP A 129 15.57 15.82 -1.01
C ASP A 129 16.44 16.24 -2.21
N GLY A 130 16.21 15.65 -3.39
CA GLY A 130 16.98 15.89 -4.62
C GLY A 130 18.27 15.08 -4.73
N THR A 131 18.64 14.30 -3.73
CA THR A 131 19.78 13.40 -3.82
C THR A 131 19.44 12.14 -4.62
N SER A 132 20.46 11.52 -5.20
CA SER A 132 20.30 10.27 -5.96
C SER A 132 21.42 9.30 -5.58
N GLU A 133 21.06 8.02 -5.49
CA GLU A 133 22.04 6.94 -5.37
C GLU A 133 21.73 5.86 -6.40
N THR A 134 22.76 5.12 -6.83
CA THR A 134 22.61 4.04 -7.80
C THR A 134 22.98 2.71 -7.15
N ILE A 135 22.13 1.70 -7.36
CA ILE A 135 22.36 0.33 -6.92
C ILE A 135 22.42 -0.62 -8.12
N GLU A 136 23.11 -1.73 -7.94
CA GLU A 136 23.20 -2.80 -8.94
C GLU A 136 22.28 -3.96 -8.56
N GLY A 137 21.54 -4.50 -9.53
CA GLY A 137 20.71 -5.69 -9.40
C GLY A 137 20.98 -6.68 -10.52
N LYS A 138 21.33 -7.92 -10.18
CA LYS A 138 21.47 -9.00 -11.19
C LYS A 138 20.15 -9.27 -11.92
N ASN A 139 19.03 -9.15 -11.16
CA ASN A 139 17.67 -9.29 -11.67
C ASN A 139 16.83 -8.12 -11.16
N ILE A 140 16.00 -7.55 -12.02
CA ILE A 140 15.14 -6.41 -11.63
C ILE A 140 13.69 -6.78 -11.89
N ILE A 141 12.84 -6.62 -10.85
CA ILE A 141 11.40 -6.83 -10.94
C ILE A 141 10.70 -5.49 -10.94
N ILE A 142 9.93 -5.21 -11.99
CA ILE A 142 9.10 -4.00 -12.11
C ILE A 142 7.72 -4.30 -11.50
N ALA A 143 7.43 -3.71 -10.33
CA ALA A 143 6.16 -3.86 -9.62
C ALA A 143 5.52 -2.50 -9.28
N THR A 144 5.64 -1.56 -10.22
CA THR A 144 5.27 -0.13 -10.04
C THR A 144 3.76 0.11 -9.99
N GLY A 145 2.94 -0.91 -10.25
CA GLY A 145 1.50 -0.80 -10.27
C GLY A 145 0.96 0.00 -11.45
N SER A 146 -0.17 0.68 -11.24
CA SER A 146 -0.88 1.43 -12.28
C SER A 146 -1.40 2.76 -11.75
N LYS A 147 -1.80 3.62 -12.68
CA LYS A 147 -2.50 4.87 -12.38
C LYS A 147 -3.86 4.89 -13.09
N PRO A 148 -4.90 5.46 -12.49
CA PRO A 148 -6.17 5.66 -13.18
C PRO A 148 -5.98 6.51 -14.44
N SER A 149 -6.53 6.05 -15.56
CA SER A 149 -6.57 6.83 -16.79
C SER A 149 -7.48 8.04 -16.63
N ASN A 150 -7.08 9.17 -17.18
CA ASN A 150 -7.94 10.33 -17.27
C ASN A 150 -8.66 10.30 -18.62
N LEU A 151 -9.97 10.57 -18.60
CA LEU A 151 -10.74 10.80 -19.83
C LEU A 151 -10.50 12.25 -20.26
N PRO A 152 -10.02 12.51 -21.50
CA PRO A 152 -9.61 13.86 -21.91
C PRO A 152 -10.74 14.88 -21.95
N PHE A 153 -12.00 14.40 -22.06
CA PHE A 153 -13.19 15.22 -22.11
C PHE A 153 -13.87 15.43 -20.73
N ILE A 154 -13.32 14.85 -19.64
CA ILE A 154 -13.84 15.02 -18.28
C ILE A 154 -12.79 15.74 -17.44
N LYS A 155 -13.14 16.95 -17.00
CA LYS A 155 -12.30 17.70 -16.06
C LYS A 155 -12.58 17.25 -14.64
N LEU A 156 -11.56 16.70 -13.97
CA LEU A 156 -11.62 16.35 -12.56
C LEU A 156 -11.56 17.63 -11.71
N ASP A 157 -12.51 17.83 -10.81
CA ASP A 157 -12.59 18.97 -9.90
C ASP A 157 -12.20 18.62 -8.46
N LYS A 158 -12.05 17.32 -8.15
CA LYS A 158 -11.75 16.76 -6.81
C LYS A 158 -12.87 16.96 -5.78
N GLU A 159 -14.03 17.42 -6.18
CA GLU A 159 -15.19 17.64 -5.31
C GLU A 159 -16.36 16.74 -5.73
N ARG A 160 -16.83 16.88 -6.97
CA ARG A 160 -17.96 16.13 -7.52
C ARG A 160 -17.53 15.12 -8.58
N ILE A 161 -16.52 15.47 -9.36
CA ILE A 161 -15.94 14.61 -10.39
C ILE A 161 -14.57 14.15 -9.90
N ILE A 162 -14.56 12.97 -9.32
CA ILE A 162 -13.38 12.35 -8.68
C ILE A 162 -13.01 11.05 -9.38
N LYS A 163 -11.82 10.56 -9.12
CA LYS A 163 -11.40 9.21 -9.47
C LYS A 163 -11.10 8.40 -8.21
N SER A 164 -11.01 7.09 -8.32
CA SER A 164 -10.93 6.17 -7.17
C SER A 164 -9.67 6.29 -6.32
N LEU A 165 -8.67 7.07 -6.74
CA LEU A 165 -7.43 7.30 -6.00
C LEU A 165 -7.24 8.80 -5.77
N PHE A 166 -7.37 9.22 -4.53
CA PHE A 166 -7.04 10.55 -4.01
C PHE A 166 -6.26 10.40 -2.74
#